data_63f99e07b72fd0d21e1412bcfde8b9a3
#
_entry.id   63f99e07b72fd0d21e1412bcfde8b9a3
#
_cell.length_a   1.000
_cell.length_b   1.000
_cell.length_c   1.000
_cell.angle_alpha   90.00
_cell.angle_beta   90.00
_cell.angle_gamma   90.00
#
_symmetry.space_group_name_H-M   'P 1'
#
loop_
_entity.id
_entity.type
_entity.pdbx_description
1 polymer ?
#
loop_
_entity_poly.entity_id
_entity_poly.type
_entity_poly.pdbx_seq_one_letter_code
_entity_poly.pdbx_strand_id
1 'polypeptide(L)'
;MLDWKKHKLELRLPGEISIISDMQMIPPLWQKVKRELKSLLMKVKEDSEKVALKLNIQKTKIMASGPITSWEIDGETVETVSDFIFLASKIIADGDCSHEIKRRLLLGKKVITNLDSIFKNRDITLPTKVHLVKVMVFPVVMYGCESWTVKKAEY
;
A
#
# COMPACT_ATOMS: atom_id res chain seq x y z
N MET A 1 -7.33 -29.89 4.26
CA MET A 1 -6.56 -28.89 5.02
C MET A 1 -6.42 -27.67 4.11
N LEU A 2 -7.32 -26.70 4.22
CA LEU A 2 -7.37 -25.52 3.34
C LEU A 2 -6.33 -24.52 3.82
N ASP A 3 -5.39 -24.20 2.91
CA ASP A 3 -4.31 -23.24 3.17
C ASP A 3 -4.89 -21.82 3.22
N TRP A 4 -5.13 -21.30 4.42
CA TRP A 4 -5.74 -20.00 4.73
C TRP A 4 -4.84 -18.79 4.37
N LYS A 5 -3.59 -19.01 3.93
CA LYS A 5 -2.61 -17.97 3.59
C LYS A 5 -2.88 -17.22 2.28
N LYS A 6 -3.92 -17.59 1.52
CA LYS A 6 -4.24 -16.99 0.21
C LYS A 6 -5.37 -15.96 0.22
N HIS A 7 -5.89 -15.60 1.39
CA HIS A 7 -6.98 -14.63 1.49
C HIS A 7 -6.50 -13.39 2.24
N LYS A 8 -6.00 -12.38 1.53
CA LYS A 8 -5.75 -11.08 2.15
C LYS A 8 -6.76 -10.08 1.61
N LEU A 9 -7.79 -9.79 2.40
CA LEU A 9 -8.72 -8.70 2.20
C LEU A 9 -8.29 -7.59 3.16
N GLU A 10 -7.74 -6.50 2.66
CA GLU A 10 -7.32 -5.38 3.50
C GLU A 10 -8.22 -4.18 3.22
N LEU A 11 -9.08 -3.86 4.20
CA LEU A 11 -9.96 -2.69 4.18
C LEU A 11 -9.33 -1.61 5.05
N ARG A 12 -8.96 -0.48 4.48
CA ARG A 12 -8.52 0.71 5.22
C ARG A 12 -9.38 1.91 4.89
N LEU A 13 -9.88 2.59 5.91
CA LEU A 13 -10.68 3.82 5.89
C LEU A 13 -9.91 4.95 6.60
N PRO A 14 -10.21 6.24 6.41
CA PRO A 14 -11.09 6.94 5.49
C PRO A 14 -10.35 7.92 4.55
N GLY A 15 -10.86 8.06 3.33
CA GLY A 15 -10.41 9.03 2.31
C GLY A 15 -9.91 8.40 1.02
N GLU A 16 -9.25 7.25 1.10
CA GLU A 16 -8.82 6.46 -0.04
C GLU A 16 -9.07 4.99 0.27
N ILE A 17 -9.91 4.32 -0.54
CA ILE A 17 -10.23 2.91 -0.37
C ILE A 17 -9.32 2.12 -1.29
N SER A 18 -8.44 1.32 -0.70
CA SER A 18 -7.61 0.36 -1.41
C SER A 18 -8.07 -1.05 -1.06
N ILE A 19 -8.42 -1.85 -2.06
CA ILE A 19 -8.78 -3.26 -1.89
C ILE A 19 -7.86 -4.10 -2.75
N ILE A 20 -7.07 -4.92 -2.09
CA ILE A 20 -6.15 -5.86 -2.75
C ILE A 20 -6.79 -7.25 -2.65
N SER A 21 -7.10 -7.85 -3.79
CA SER A 21 -7.55 -9.22 -3.87
C SER A 21 -6.56 -10.04 -4.69
N ASP A 22 -5.85 -10.95 -4.04
CA ASP A 22 -4.92 -11.88 -4.67
C ASP A 22 -5.55 -13.26 -4.72
N MET A 23 -6.34 -13.52 -5.79
CA MET A 23 -6.87 -14.85 -6.08
C MET A 23 -7.19 -15.05 -7.56
N GLN A 24 -6.75 -16.19 -8.12
CA GLN A 24 -7.38 -16.80 -9.29
C GLN A 24 -8.77 -17.31 -8.89
N MET A 25 -9.75 -16.39 -8.82
CA MET A 25 -11.10 -16.73 -8.39
C MET A 25 -11.96 -17.21 -9.58
N ILE A 26 -12.78 -18.23 -9.29
CA ILE A 26 -13.81 -18.72 -10.19
C ILE A 26 -14.81 -17.57 -10.50
N PRO A 27 -15.28 -17.38 -11.75
CA PRO A 27 -16.13 -16.27 -12.15
C PRO A 27 -17.32 -15.94 -11.23
N PRO A 28 -18.07 -16.91 -10.67
CA PRO A 28 -19.17 -16.62 -9.74
C PRO A 28 -18.70 -15.95 -8.43
N LEU A 29 -17.51 -16.30 -7.96
CA LEU A 29 -16.96 -15.72 -6.72
C LEU A 29 -16.54 -14.26 -6.94
N TRP A 30 -16.01 -13.91 -8.10
CA TRP A 30 -15.73 -12.54 -8.51
C TRP A 30 -16.98 -11.65 -8.51
N GLN A 31 -18.09 -12.17 -9.03
CA GLN A 31 -19.36 -11.42 -9.03
C GLN A 31 -19.88 -11.17 -7.61
N LYS A 32 -19.70 -12.12 -6.70
CA LYS A 32 -20.06 -11.96 -5.30
C LYS A 32 -19.21 -10.86 -4.63
N VAL A 33 -17.89 -10.93 -4.79
CA VAL A 33 -16.96 -9.92 -4.24
C VAL A 33 -17.25 -8.53 -4.78
N LYS A 34 -17.51 -8.39 -6.08
CA LYS A 34 -17.91 -7.10 -6.68
C LYS A 34 -19.17 -6.53 -6.03
N ARG A 35 -20.19 -7.34 -5.78
CA ARG A 35 -21.45 -6.91 -5.15
C ARG A 35 -21.24 -6.49 -3.69
N GLU A 36 -20.49 -7.28 -2.93
CA GLU A 36 -20.18 -6.96 -1.54
C GLU A 36 -19.37 -5.68 -1.43
N LEU A 37 -18.37 -5.50 -2.28
CA LEU A 37 -17.56 -4.30 -2.33
C LEU A 37 -18.40 -3.07 -2.69
N LYS A 38 -19.29 -3.17 -3.69
CA LYS A 38 -20.20 -2.07 -4.06
C LYS A 38 -21.11 -1.71 -2.89
N SER A 39 -21.67 -2.70 -2.19
CA SER A 39 -22.50 -2.49 -1.02
C SER A 39 -21.76 -1.77 0.10
N LEU A 40 -20.53 -2.18 0.40
CA LEU A 40 -19.68 -1.54 1.41
C LEU A 40 -19.36 -0.09 1.03
N LEU A 41 -19.02 0.15 -0.22
CA LEU A 41 -18.68 1.49 -0.70
C LEU A 41 -19.88 2.44 -0.65
N MET A 42 -21.06 1.97 -1.01
CA MET A 42 -22.30 2.74 -0.89
C MET A 42 -22.62 3.06 0.57
N LYS A 43 -22.42 2.12 1.48
CA LYS A 43 -22.59 2.35 2.92
C LYS A 43 -21.60 3.39 3.45
N VAL A 44 -20.32 3.30 3.06
CA VAL A 44 -19.31 4.32 3.41
C VAL A 44 -19.70 5.69 2.89
N LYS A 45 -20.22 5.78 1.65
CA LYS A 45 -20.72 7.01 1.08
C LYS A 45 -21.86 7.60 1.92
N GLU A 46 -22.90 6.81 2.21
CA GLU A 46 -24.03 7.24 3.02
C GLU A 46 -23.61 7.71 4.42
N ASP A 47 -22.72 6.95 5.08
CA ASP A 47 -22.24 7.29 6.42
C ASP A 47 -21.35 8.54 6.41
N SER A 48 -20.54 8.73 5.36
CA SER A 48 -19.73 9.94 5.21
C SER A 48 -20.59 11.19 4.94
N GLU A 49 -21.67 11.06 4.17
CA GLU A 49 -22.60 12.17 3.90
C GLU A 49 -23.32 12.64 5.17
N LYS A 50 -23.61 11.75 6.12
CA LYS A 50 -24.20 12.11 7.43
C LYS A 50 -23.32 13.05 8.26
N VAL A 51 -22.00 13.01 8.05
CA VAL A 51 -21.02 13.89 8.71
C VAL A 51 -20.49 14.98 7.78
N ALA A 52 -21.27 15.32 6.73
CA ALA A 52 -20.96 16.33 5.73
C ALA A 52 -19.66 16.09 4.93
N LEU A 53 -19.18 14.86 4.86
CA LEU A 53 -18.07 14.45 4.01
C LEU A 53 -18.61 13.85 2.72
N LYS A 54 -18.04 14.23 1.57
CA LYS A 54 -18.39 13.66 0.26
C LYS A 54 -17.27 12.76 -0.26
N LEU A 55 -17.66 11.57 -0.72
CA LEU A 55 -16.74 10.67 -1.40
C LEU A 55 -16.26 11.33 -2.70
N ASN A 56 -14.94 11.46 -2.86
CA ASN A 56 -14.37 11.98 -4.10
C ASN A 56 -14.08 10.80 -5.05
N ILE A 57 -14.96 10.58 -6.03
CA ILE A 57 -14.89 9.47 -6.97
C ILE A 57 -13.62 9.55 -7.83
N GLN A 58 -13.18 10.75 -8.23
CA GLN A 58 -11.95 10.92 -9.02
C GLN A 58 -10.68 10.53 -8.26
N LYS A 59 -10.68 10.68 -6.94
CA LYS A 59 -9.58 10.23 -6.07
C LYS A 59 -9.72 8.79 -5.61
N THR A 60 -10.90 8.19 -5.79
CA THR A 60 -11.14 6.79 -5.48
C THR A 60 -10.56 5.93 -6.58
N LYS A 61 -9.72 4.96 -6.22
CA LYS A 61 -9.10 4.03 -7.16
C LYS A 61 -9.45 2.61 -6.77
N ILE A 62 -9.59 1.75 -7.77
CA ILE A 62 -9.79 0.32 -7.56
C ILE A 62 -8.53 -0.41 -8.03
N MET A 63 -8.03 -1.26 -7.17
CA MET A 63 -6.93 -2.15 -7.49
C MET A 63 -7.38 -3.59 -7.36
N ALA A 64 -7.15 -4.39 -8.39
CA ALA A 64 -7.49 -5.80 -8.40
C ALA A 64 -6.45 -6.61 -9.18
N SER A 65 -6.16 -7.80 -8.68
CA SER A 65 -5.27 -8.77 -9.34
C SER A 65 -6.00 -9.62 -10.42
N GLY A 66 -7.21 -9.23 -10.82
CA GLY A 66 -8.02 -9.95 -11.80
C GLY A 66 -8.67 -9.05 -12.84
N PRO A 67 -9.41 -9.61 -13.81
CA PRO A 67 -9.97 -8.87 -14.92
C PRO A 67 -11.16 -8.01 -14.47
N ILE A 68 -10.89 -6.87 -13.85
CA ILE A 68 -11.88 -5.82 -13.65
C ILE A 68 -11.71 -4.83 -14.80
N THR A 69 -12.67 -4.80 -15.70
CA THR A 69 -12.62 -3.95 -16.90
C THR A 69 -13.23 -2.56 -16.65
N SER A 70 -14.22 -2.44 -15.78
CA SER A 70 -14.83 -1.17 -15.41
C SER A 70 -15.56 -1.28 -14.09
N TRP A 71 -15.61 -0.18 -13.37
CA TRP A 71 -16.37 -0.03 -12.15
C TRP A 71 -17.05 1.35 -12.14
N GLU A 72 -18.33 1.39 -11.80
CA GLU A 72 -19.10 2.61 -11.76
C GLU A 72 -19.72 2.82 -10.38
N ILE A 73 -19.65 4.05 -9.90
CA ILE A 73 -20.29 4.53 -8.69
C ILE A 73 -21.13 5.73 -9.09
N ASP A 74 -22.45 5.66 -8.89
CA ASP A 74 -23.40 6.72 -9.24
C ASP A 74 -23.32 7.21 -10.70
N GLY A 75 -22.99 6.29 -11.62
CA GLY A 75 -22.83 6.62 -13.05
C GLY A 75 -21.46 7.22 -13.40
N GLU A 76 -20.58 7.43 -12.43
CA GLU A 76 -19.19 7.85 -12.67
C GLU A 76 -18.26 6.64 -12.68
N THR A 77 -17.37 6.57 -13.66
CA THR A 77 -16.40 5.48 -13.79
C THR A 77 -15.25 5.68 -12.80
N VAL A 78 -14.97 4.65 -12.01
CA VAL A 78 -13.82 4.63 -11.09
C VAL A 78 -12.60 4.04 -11.83
N GLU A 79 -11.47 4.72 -11.71
CA GLU A 79 -10.24 4.31 -12.35
C GLU A 79 -9.70 3.03 -11.72
N THR A 80 -9.35 2.06 -12.58
CA THR A 80 -8.66 0.83 -12.17
C THR A 80 -7.17 1.01 -12.35
N VAL A 81 -6.39 0.73 -11.29
CA VAL A 81 -4.94 0.92 -11.28
C VAL A 81 -4.23 -0.38 -10.92
N SER A 82 -3.03 -0.57 -11.45
CA SER A 82 -2.15 -1.70 -11.10
C SER A 82 -1.29 -1.44 -9.89
N ASP A 83 -1.02 -0.17 -9.61
CA ASP A 83 -0.28 0.27 -8.43
C ASP A 83 -0.84 1.59 -7.89
N PHE A 84 -0.59 1.83 -6.63
CA PHE A 84 -1.09 3.02 -5.95
C PHE A 84 -0.13 3.45 -4.83
N ILE A 85 0.04 4.76 -4.63
CA ILE A 85 0.83 5.29 -3.52
C ILE A 85 -0.13 5.68 -2.40
N PHE A 86 -0.12 4.92 -1.32
CA PHE A 86 -0.92 5.17 -0.13
C PHE A 86 -0.01 5.52 1.04
N LEU A 87 -0.25 6.68 1.67
CA LEU A 87 0.57 7.19 2.79
C LEU A 87 2.08 7.06 2.51
N ALA A 88 2.50 7.48 1.32
CA ALA A 88 3.87 7.40 0.85
C ALA A 88 4.45 5.96 0.72
N SER A 89 3.65 4.91 0.78
CA SER A 89 4.01 3.53 0.46
C SER A 89 3.44 3.11 -0.89
N LYS A 90 4.24 2.48 -1.75
CA LYS A 90 3.77 1.95 -3.02
C LYS A 90 3.17 0.56 -2.81
N ILE A 91 1.90 0.42 -3.17
CA ILE A 91 1.15 -0.83 -3.13
C ILE A 91 0.93 -1.29 -4.56
N ILE A 92 1.13 -2.58 -4.85
CA ILE A 92 0.96 -3.19 -6.18
C ILE A 92 -0.10 -4.29 -6.07
N ALA A 93 -0.91 -4.43 -7.13
CA ALA A 93 -2.04 -5.35 -7.15
C ALA A 93 -1.67 -6.84 -6.97
N ASP A 94 -0.45 -7.23 -7.34
CA ASP A 94 0.07 -8.59 -7.16
C ASP A 94 0.62 -8.86 -5.74
N GLY A 95 0.62 -7.84 -4.86
CA GLY A 95 1.17 -7.93 -3.50
C GLY A 95 2.70 -8.01 -3.43
N ASP A 96 3.42 -7.80 -4.54
CA ASP A 96 4.88 -7.81 -4.54
C ASP A 96 5.46 -6.50 -3.97
N CYS A 97 6.03 -6.59 -2.79
CA CYS A 97 6.63 -5.45 -2.09
C CYS A 97 8.08 -5.15 -2.53
N SER A 98 8.66 -5.93 -3.45
CA SER A 98 10.07 -5.79 -3.88
C SER A 98 10.38 -4.39 -4.42
N HIS A 99 9.45 -3.80 -5.14
CA HIS A 99 9.59 -2.44 -5.68
C HIS A 99 9.61 -1.38 -4.58
N GLU A 100 8.72 -1.51 -3.59
CA GLU A 100 8.69 -0.57 -2.46
C GLU A 100 9.93 -0.71 -1.59
N ILE A 101 10.37 -1.94 -1.30
CA ILE A 101 11.60 -2.19 -0.56
C ILE A 101 12.80 -1.55 -1.26
N LYS A 102 12.96 -1.76 -2.57
CA LYS A 102 14.03 -1.13 -3.35
C LYS A 102 13.95 0.40 -3.30
N ARG A 103 12.76 0.97 -3.44
CA ARG A 103 12.53 2.42 -3.36
C ARG A 103 12.94 2.97 -1.99
N ARG A 104 12.57 2.30 -0.90
CA ARG A 104 12.93 2.70 0.47
C ARG A 104 14.44 2.61 0.72
N LEU A 105 15.08 1.56 0.25
CA LEU A 105 16.54 1.45 0.32
C LEU A 105 17.25 2.58 -0.43
N LEU A 106 16.75 2.97 -1.60
CA LEU A 106 17.29 4.11 -2.34
C LEU A 106 17.12 5.43 -1.59
N LEU A 107 15.96 5.65 -0.95
CA LEU A 107 15.73 6.82 -0.11
C LEU A 107 16.68 6.85 1.10
N GLY A 108 16.85 5.70 1.77
CA GLY A 108 17.81 5.56 2.87
C GLY A 108 19.25 5.85 2.42
N LYS A 109 19.65 5.33 1.25
CA LYS A 109 20.96 5.65 0.66
C LYS A 109 21.12 7.15 0.40
N LYS A 110 20.10 7.83 -0.10
CA LYS A 110 20.11 9.29 -0.29
C LYS A 110 20.30 10.04 1.02
N VAL A 111 19.63 9.61 2.10
CA VAL A 111 19.82 10.22 3.43
C VAL A 111 21.26 10.02 3.91
N ILE A 112 21.84 8.82 3.77
CA ILE A 112 23.25 8.55 4.11
C ILE A 112 24.20 9.46 3.31
N THR A 113 23.95 9.60 2.01
CA THR A 113 24.76 10.48 1.15
C THR A 113 24.70 11.93 1.60
N ASN A 114 23.53 12.42 2.02
CA ASN A 114 23.39 13.77 2.54
C ASN A 114 24.13 13.98 3.87
N LEU A 115 24.36 12.90 4.63
CA LEU A 115 25.12 12.90 5.89
C LEU A 115 26.60 12.54 5.72
N ASP A 116 27.09 12.41 4.49
CA ASP A 116 28.43 11.92 4.19
C ASP A 116 29.54 12.74 4.89
N SER A 117 29.41 14.07 4.95
CA SER A 117 30.34 14.93 5.67
C SER A 117 30.44 14.61 7.15
N ILE A 118 29.30 14.26 7.77
CA ILE A 118 29.24 13.88 9.19
C ILE A 118 29.87 12.49 9.38
N PHE A 119 29.56 11.53 8.51
CA PHE A 119 30.11 10.18 8.61
C PHE A 119 31.62 10.11 8.36
N LYS A 120 32.15 10.99 7.51
CA LYS A 120 33.60 11.11 7.23
C LYS A 120 34.37 11.89 8.29
N ASN A 121 33.69 12.72 9.09
CA ASN A 121 34.35 13.50 10.13
C ASN A 121 34.90 12.57 11.23
N ARG A 122 36.20 12.75 11.54
CA ARG A 122 36.94 11.95 12.56
C ARG A 122 36.63 12.39 13.99
N ASP A 123 36.19 13.65 14.19
CA ASP A 123 35.87 14.18 15.50
C ASP A 123 34.53 13.65 16.04
N ILE A 124 33.71 13.08 15.16
CA ILE A 124 32.42 12.48 15.53
C ILE A 124 32.63 11.02 15.88
N THR A 125 32.25 10.66 17.10
CA THR A 125 32.43 9.32 17.63
C THR A 125 31.55 8.28 16.91
N LEU A 126 31.99 7.03 16.89
CA LEU A 126 31.23 5.94 16.26
C LEU A 126 29.84 5.76 16.88
N PRO A 127 29.65 5.81 18.22
CA PRO A 127 28.31 5.75 18.82
C PRO A 127 27.37 6.84 18.30
N THR A 128 27.86 8.07 18.12
CA THR A 128 27.06 9.18 17.55
C THR A 128 26.66 8.89 16.12
N LYS A 129 27.57 8.37 15.28
CA LYS A 129 27.27 7.99 13.90
C LYS A 129 26.19 6.90 13.85
N VAL A 130 26.31 5.87 14.70
CA VAL A 130 25.31 4.80 14.80
C VAL A 130 23.96 5.35 15.25
N HIS A 131 23.96 6.27 16.20
CA HIS A 131 22.73 6.94 16.65
C HIS A 131 22.05 7.70 15.50
N LEU A 132 22.80 8.46 14.71
CA LEU A 132 22.29 9.17 13.52
C LEU A 132 21.66 8.22 12.50
N VAL A 133 22.28 7.06 12.24
CA VAL A 133 21.70 6.05 11.35
C VAL A 133 20.36 5.56 11.90
N LYS A 134 20.28 5.26 13.20
CA LYS A 134 19.05 4.78 13.83
C LYS A 134 17.93 5.82 13.78
N VAL A 135 18.24 7.10 13.96
CA VAL A 135 17.22 8.15 14.05
C VAL A 135 16.82 8.70 12.68
N MET A 136 17.75 8.76 11.71
CA MET A 136 17.50 9.40 10.42
C MET A 136 17.31 8.42 9.26
N VAL A 137 18.01 7.30 9.26
CA VAL A 137 17.99 6.35 8.13
C VAL A 137 16.94 5.28 8.35
N PHE A 138 16.92 4.63 9.52
CA PHE A 138 15.97 3.56 9.79
C PHE A 138 14.50 3.98 9.62
N PRO A 139 14.01 5.13 10.13
CA PRO A 139 12.62 5.52 9.93
C PRO A 139 12.26 5.67 8.45
N VAL A 140 13.19 6.13 7.61
CA VAL A 140 12.96 6.27 6.17
C VAL A 140 12.90 4.92 5.48
N VAL A 141 13.81 4.00 5.81
CA VAL A 141 13.88 2.66 5.20
C VAL A 141 12.73 1.78 5.67
N MET A 142 12.42 1.81 6.96
CA MET A 142 11.44 0.90 7.59
C MET A 142 10.00 1.44 7.57
N TYR A 143 9.78 2.62 6.98
CA TYR A 143 8.44 3.19 6.91
C TYR A 143 7.50 2.29 6.10
N GLY A 144 6.38 1.87 6.70
CA GLY A 144 5.40 0.99 6.07
C GLY A 144 5.82 -0.48 5.96
N CYS A 145 6.92 -0.87 6.64
CA CYS A 145 7.43 -2.26 6.58
C CYS A 145 6.45 -3.29 7.17
N GLU A 146 5.49 -2.87 7.97
CA GLU A 146 4.43 -3.71 8.52
C GLU A 146 3.54 -4.31 7.44
N SER A 147 3.48 -3.68 6.27
CA SER A 147 2.71 -4.17 5.11
C SER A 147 3.54 -5.04 4.14
N TRP A 148 4.85 -5.19 4.38
CA TRP A 148 5.71 -5.90 3.45
C TRP A 148 5.61 -7.41 3.62
N THR A 149 5.34 -8.09 2.51
CA THR A 149 5.49 -9.54 2.41
C THR A 149 6.90 -9.86 1.94
N VAL A 150 7.79 -10.25 2.86
CA VAL A 150 9.15 -10.66 2.50
C VAL A 150 9.09 -12.13 2.11
N LYS A 151 9.37 -12.43 0.85
CA LYS A 151 9.50 -13.83 0.39
C LYS A 151 10.73 -14.43 1.06
N LYS A 152 10.57 -15.61 1.66
CA LYS A 152 11.69 -16.38 2.17
C LYS A 152 12.58 -16.72 0.99
N ALA A 153 13.85 -16.33 1.02
CA ALA A 153 14.79 -16.79 0.02
C ALA A 153 14.86 -18.33 0.14
N GLU A 154 14.59 -19.02 -0.95
CA GLU A 154 14.90 -20.44 -1.03
C GLU A 154 16.42 -20.53 -1.08
N TYR A 155 16.99 -21.16 -0.04
CA TYR A 155 18.43 -21.52 0.01
C TYR A 155 18.65 -22.78 -0.77
#